data_69c0620a8d333e8a566992ccc8dfe071
#
_entry.id   69c0620a8d333e8a566992ccc8dfe071
#
_cell.length_a   1.000
_cell.length_b   1.000
_cell.length_c   1.000
_cell.angle_alpha   90.00
_cell.angle_beta   90.00
_cell.angle_gamma   90.00
#
_symmetry.space_group_name_H-M   'P 1'
#
loop_
_entity.id
_entity.type
_entity.pdbx_description
1 polymer ?
#
loop_
_entity_poly.entity_id
_entity_poly.type
_entity_poly.pdbx_seq_one_letter_code
_entity_poly.pdbx_strand_id
1 'polypeptide(L)'
;RFGTPEAFFGRFFVLNYCPLVFLERSGRNRTPDKLPPDERAALMACCDRALRDSIAILAPEQIVGVGVWATKRAVAALGEAAPEIGTVLHPSPASPKANRGWAPQAEKDLRRLGIEV
;
A
#
# COMPACT_ATOMS: atom_id res chain seq x y z
N ARG A 1 2.84 16.87 -11.50
CA ARG A 1 2.10 15.78 -12.14
C ARG A 1 2.90 15.16 -13.27
N PHE A 2 2.71 13.88 -13.50
CA PHE A 2 3.55 13.11 -14.43
C PHE A 2 3.14 13.27 -15.91
N GLY A 3 1.95 13.80 -16.20
CA GLY A 3 1.45 14.02 -17.55
C GLY A 3 0.90 12.75 -18.21
N THR A 4 1.65 11.66 -18.22
CA THR A 4 1.24 10.37 -18.80
C THR A 4 1.41 9.21 -17.83
N PRO A 5 0.66 8.09 -17.98
CA PRO A 5 0.87 6.87 -17.20
C PRO A 5 2.29 6.32 -17.35
N GLU A 6 2.88 6.37 -18.53
CA GLU A 6 4.23 5.89 -18.80
C GLU A 6 5.28 6.66 -17.98
N ALA A 7 5.14 7.98 -17.89
CA ALA A 7 6.02 8.81 -17.08
C ALA A 7 5.89 8.49 -15.58
N PHE A 8 4.69 8.18 -15.13
CA PHE A 8 4.46 7.72 -13.75
C PHE A 8 5.10 6.35 -13.50
N PHE A 9 4.79 5.35 -14.32
CA PHE A 9 5.30 3.98 -14.13
C PHE A 9 6.79 3.83 -14.44
N GLY A 10 7.40 4.82 -15.09
CA GLY A 10 8.87 4.89 -15.20
C GLY A 10 9.58 5.18 -13.87
N ARG A 11 8.85 5.70 -12.86
CA ARG A 11 9.37 6.03 -11.53
C ARG A 11 8.75 5.21 -10.41
N PHE A 12 7.52 4.73 -10.58
CA PHE A 12 6.75 4.05 -9.55
C PHE A 12 6.36 2.65 -9.97
N PHE A 13 6.39 1.75 -9.02
CA PHE A 13 5.75 0.45 -9.13
C PHE A 13 4.62 0.36 -8.09
N VAL A 14 3.43 -0.04 -8.50
CA VAL A 14 2.28 -0.20 -7.61
C VAL A 14 2.07 -1.67 -7.30
N LEU A 15 2.12 -2.00 -6.03
CA LEU A 15 1.97 -3.36 -5.52
C LEU A 15 0.79 -3.45 -4.55
N ASN A 16 -0.09 -4.43 -4.73
CA ASN A 16 -1.06 -4.79 -3.72
C ASN A 16 -0.42 -5.73 -2.70
N TYR A 17 -0.53 -5.42 -1.42
CA TYR A 17 -0.04 -6.29 -0.34
C TYR A 17 -0.71 -7.67 -0.40
N CYS A 18 -2.03 -7.70 -0.55
CA CYS A 18 -2.80 -8.93 -0.77
C CYS A 18 -3.51 -8.84 -2.13
N PRO A 19 -3.09 -9.63 -3.14
CA PRO A 19 -3.70 -9.57 -4.47
C PRO A 19 -4.98 -10.37 -4.60
N LEU A 20 -5.48 -10.93 -3.48
CA LEU A 20 -6.68 -11.75 -3.46
C LEU A 20 -7.91 -10.95 -3.07
N VAL A 21 -9.04 -11.32 -3.62
CA VAL A 21 -10.36 -10.81 -3.27
C VAL A 21 -11.12 -11.89 -2.51
N PHE A 22 -11.67 -11.51 -1.36
CA PHE A 22 -12.54 -12.39 -0.56
C PHE A 22 -13.96 -11.87 -0.63
N LEU A 23 -14.89 -12.76 -0.93
CA LEU A 23 -16.30 -12.43 -1.08
C LEU A 23 -17.15 -13.27 -0.13
N GLU A 24 -18.18 -12.66 0.43
CA GLU A 24 -19.27 -13.37 1.09
C GLU A 24 -20.12 -14.11 0.04
N ARG A 25 -20.93 -15.06 0.47
CA ARG A 25 -21.90 -15.74 -0.42
C ARG A 25 -22.82 -14.77 -1.15
N SER A 26 -23.10 -13.63 -0.54
CA SER A 26 -23.91 -12.54 -1.12
C SER A 26 -23.20 -11.74 -2.20
N GLY A 27 -21.91 -11.98 -2.46
CA GLY A 27 -21.07 -11.18 -3.34
C GLY A 27 -20.48 -9.93 -2.68
N ARG A 28 -20.77 -9.68 -1.39
CA ARG A 28 -20.16 -8.58 -0.63
C ARG A 28 -18.66 -8.80 -0.46
N ASN A 29 -17.90 -7.73 -0.61
CA ASN A 29 -16.48 -7.77 -0.28
C ASN A 29 -16.27 -8.11 1.20
N ARG A 30 -15.35 -9.03 1.45
CA ARG A 30 -14.90 -9.41 2.79
C ARG A 30 -13.42 -9.05 2.92
N THR A 31 -13.11 -8.15 3.83
CA THR A 31 -11.73 -7.74 4.08
C THR A 31 -10.97 -8.80 4.87
N PRO A 32 -9.63 -8.93 4.70
CA PRO A 32 -8.83 -9.94 5.38
C PRO A 32 -8.92 -9.93 6.91
N ASP A 33 -9.18 -8.76 7.51
CA ASP A 33 -9.36 -8.62 8.96
C ASP A 33 -10.58 -9.37 9.50
N LYS A 34 -11.54 -9.72 8.65
CA LYS A 34 -12.74 -10.50 8.97
C LYS A 34 -12.58 -12.00 8.76
N LEU A 35 -11.42 -12.43 8.29
CA LEU A 35 -11.12 -13.86 8.19
C LEU A 35 -10.90 -14.48 9.59
N PRO A 36 -11.17 -15.79 9.77
CA PRO A 36 -10.76 -16.48 10.96
C PRO A 36 -9.28 -16.25 11.29
N PRO A 37 -8.90 -16.14 12.58
CA PRO A 37 -7.54 -15.79 12.97
C PRO A 37 -6.45 -16.65 12.34
N ASP A 38 -6.68 -17.97 12.26
CA ASP A 38 -5.70 -18.91 11.70
C ASP A 38 -5.51 -18.71 10.19
N GLU A 39 -6.61 -18.55 9.46
CA GLU A 39 -6.58 -18.27 8.01
C GLU A 39 -5.94 -16.91 7.74
N ARG A 40 -6.26 -15.91 8.54
CA ARG A 40 -5.68 -14.59 8.43
C ARG A 40 -4.17 -14.61 8.67
N ALA A 41 -3.71 -15.31 9.70
CA ALA A 41 -2.28 -15.43 10.01
C ALA A 41 -1.50 -16.10 8.87
N ALA A 42 -2.02 -17.19 8.32
CA ALA A 42 -1.43 -17.89 7.19
C ALA A 42 -1.37 -17.02 5.94
N LEU A 43 -2.46 -16.30 5.63
CA LEU A 43 -2.53 -15.36 4.52
C LEU A 43 -1.49 -14.25 4.67
N MET A 44 -1.43 -13.63 5.84
CA MET A 44 -0.49 -12.54 6.10
C MET A 44 0.97 -13.00 6.02
N ALA A 45 1.28 -14.22 6.47
CA ALA A 45 2.62 -14.78 6.34
C ALA A 45 3.04 -14.94 4.86
N CYS A 46 2.12 -15.37 4.01
CA CYS A 46 2.35 -15.47 2.57
C CYS A 46 2.53 -14.07 1.94
N CYS A 47 1.67 -13.11 2.28
CA CYS A 47 1.75 -11.75 1.75
C CYS A 47 3.02 -11.03 2.21
N ASP A 48 3.43 -11.20 3.46
CA ASP A 48 4.67 -10.65 3.99
C ASP A 48 5.91 -11.17 3.23
N ARG A 49 5.92 -12.47 2.94
CA ARG A 49 6.99 -13.10 2.16
C ARG A 49 7.02 -12.54 0.74
N ALA A 50 5.87 -12.49 0.08
CA ALA A 50 5.74 -11.93 -1.27
C ALA A 50 6.18 -10.47 -1.32
N LEU A 51 5.86 -9.67 -0.30
CA LEU A 51 6.33 -8.30 -0.20
C LEU A 51 7.85 -8.23 -0.07
N ARG A 52 8.44 -9.02 0.83
CA ARG A 52 9.91 -9.07 0.98
C ARG A 52 10.61 -9.44 -0.32
N ASP A 53 10.12 -10.47 -1.00
CA ASP A 53 10.70 -10.93 -2.27
C ASP A 53 10.58 -9.84 -3.36
N SER A 54 9.42 -9.19 -3.45
CA SER A 54 9.19 -8.10 -4.40
C SER A 54 10.12 -6.91 -4.15
N ILE A 55 10.30 -6.52 -2.89
CA ILE A 55 11.20 -5.41 -2.53
C ILE A 55 12.67 -5.78 -2.80
N ALA A 56 13.06 -7.02 -2.55
CA ALA A 56 14.41 -7.49 -2.86
C ALA A 56 14.70 -7.46 -4.38
N ILE A 57 13.71 -7.81 -5.21
CA ILE A 57 13.85 -7.81 -6.67
C ILE A 57 13.83 -6.38 -7.23
N LEU A 58 12.88 -5.56 -6.78
CA LEU A 58 12.69 -4.19 -7.28
C LEU A 58 13.76 -3.22 -6.77
N ALA A 59 14.33 -3.50 -5.60
CA ALA A 59 15.32 -2.66 -4.93
C ALA A 59 14.94 -1.16 -4.94
N PRO A 60 13.74 -0.77 -4.47
CA PRO A 60 13.30 0.60 -4.54
C PRO A 60 14.11 1.48 -3.59
N GLU A 61 14.29 2.74 -3.94
CA GLU A 61 14.90 3.75 -3.07
C GLU A 61 14.00 4.08 -1.87
N GLN A 62 12.67 4.01 -2.08
CA GLN A 62 11.68 4.37 -1.06
C GLN A 62 10.40 3.55 -1.24
N ILE A 63 9.71 3.29 -0.13
CA ILE A 63 8.42 2.61 -0.11
C ILE A 63 7.35 3.59 0.39
N VAL A 64 6.21 3.61 -0.27
CA VAL A 64 5.08 4.45 0.13
C VAL A 64 3.85 3.59 0.37
N GLY A 65 3.42 3.51 1.62
CA GLY A 65 2.16 2.86 1.98
C GLY A 65 0.96 3.76 1.66
N VAL A 66 -0.01 3.24 0.92
CA VAL A 66 -1.28 3.92 0.68
C VAL A 66 -2.20 3.66 1.86
N GLY A 67 -2.20 4.60 2.80
CA GLY A 67 -2.89 4.50 4.08
C GLY A 67 -2.04 3.91 5.20
N VAL A 68 -2.45 4.20 6.42
CA VAL A 68 -1.72 3.82 7.65
C VAL A 68 -1.57 2.31 7.79
N TRP A 69 -2.59 1.54 7.41
CA TRP A 69 -2.55 0.08 7.52
C TRP A 69 -1.44 -0.51 6.62
N ALA A 70 -1.39 -0.08 5.36
CA ALA A 70 -0.37 -0.53 4.41
C ALA A 70 1.04 -0.19 4.89
N THR A 71 1.24 1.02 5.40
CA THR A 71 2.52 1.45 5.98
C THR A 71 2.94 0.59 7.17
N LYS A 72 2.04 0.39 8.14
CA LYS A 72 2.31 -0.45 9.31
C LYS A 72 2.63 -1.89 8.91
N ARG A 73 1.94 -2.41 7.90
CA ARG A 73 2.18 -3.77 7.42
C ARG A 73 3.53 -3.89 6.73
N ALA A 74 3.90 -2.92 5.92
CA ALA A 74 5.23 -2.88 5.28
C ALA A 74 6.35 -2.82 6.31
N VAL A 75 6.24 -1.96 7.32
CA VAL A 75 7.21 -1.88 8.43
C VAL A 75 7.35 -3.22 9.14
N ALA A 76 6.23 -3.87 9.47
CA ALA A 76 6.24 -5.16 10.17
C ALA A 76 6.84 -6.29 9.32
N ALA A 77 6.56 -6.30 8.01
CA ALA A 77 7.03 -7.35 7.11
C ALA A 77 8.51 -7.21 6.73
N LEU A 78 8.99 -5.97 6.56
CA LEU A 78 10.33 -5.68 6.03
C LEU A 78 11.39 -5.47 7.13
N GLY A 79 10.99 -5.01 8.30
CA GLY A 79 11.89 -4.77 9.42
C GLY A 79 12.89 -3.63 9.19
N GLU A 80 14.01 -3.64 9.93
CA GLU A 80 15.02 -2.58 9.93
C GLU A 80 15.85 -2.48 8.64
N ALA A 81 15.90 -3.54 7.84
CA ALA A 81 16.63 -3.56 6.57
C ALA A 81 15.84 -2.91 5.42
N ALA A 82 14.65 -2.40 5.69
CA ALA A 82 13.81 -1.77 4.70
C ALA A 82 14.36 -0.40 4.25
N PRO A 83 14.11 0.01 3.00
CA PRO A 83 14.22 1.41 2.61
C PRO A 83 13.28 2.29 3.45
N GLU A 84 13.45 3.60 3.36
CA GLU A 84 12.52 4.53 4.01
C GLU A 84 11.07 4.24 3.61
N ILE A 85 10.18 4.11 4.60
CA ILE A 85 8.77 3.81 4.40
C ILE A 85 7.94 5.02 4.80
N GLY A 86 7.33 5.67 3.82
CA GLY A 86 6.41 6.77 4.02
C GLY A 86 4.95 6.37 3.90
N THR A 87 4.07 7.32 4.18
CA THR A 87 2.61 7.14 4.09
C THR A 87 1.98 8.24 3.27
N VAL A 88 1.07 7.86 2.38
CA VAL A 88 0.13 8.79 1.74
C VAL A 88 -1.30 8.46 2.15
N LEU A 89 -2.16 9.48 2.11
CA LEU A 89 -3.57 9.31 2.45
C LEU A 89 -4.24 8.28 1.54
N HIS A 90 -4.98 7.34 2.14
CA HIS A 90 -5.78 6.36 1.38
C HIS A 90 -7.00 7.03 0.73
N PRO A 91 -7.30 6.75 -0.55
CA PRO A 91 -8.43 7.36 -1.27
C PRO A 91 -9.81 6.76 -0.91
N SER A 92 -9.97 6.24 0.29
CA SER A 92 -11.23 5.62 0.71
C SER A 92 -12.32 6.65 0.94
N PRO A 93 -13.56 6.42 0.43
CA PRO A 93 -14.72 7.24 0.76
C PRO A 93 -15.03 7.29 2.27
N ALA A 94 -14.58 6.29 3.03
CA ALA A 94 -14.70 6.26 4.49
C ALA A 94 -13.75 7.24 5.20
N SER A 95 -12.80 7.85 4.49
CA SER A 95 -11.89 8.84 5.05
C SER A 95 -12.43 10.26 4.87
N PRO A 96 -12.78 10.98 5.96
CA PRO A 96 -13.24 12.38 5.85
C PRO A 96 -12.20 13.30 5.21
N LYS A 97 -10.92 12.99 5.36
CA LYS A 97 -9.83 13.74 4.73
C LYS A 97 -9.78 13.52 3.22
N ALA A 98 -9.98 12.28 2.75
CA ALA A 98 -10.00 11.97 1.33
C ALA A 98 -11.19 12.63 0.61
N ASN A 99 -12.34 12.73 1.29
CA ASN A 99 -13.54 13.37 0.76
C ASN A 99 -13.40 14.89 0.57
N ARG A 100 -12.40 15.52 1.18
CA ARG A 100 -12.06 16.95 0.98
C ARG A 100 -11.10 17.20 -0.19
N GLY A 101 -10.90 16.23 -1.05
CA GLY A 101 -9.96 16.28 -2.16
C GLY A 101 -8.71 15.46 -1.86
N TRP A 102 -8.69 14.22 -2.32
CA TRP A 102 -7.60 13.29 -2.08
C TRP A 102 -6.30 13.70 -2.76
N ALA A 103 -6.36 14.08 -4.05
CA ALA A 103 -5.18 14.34 -4.86
C ALA A 103 -4.26 15.43 -4.28
N PRO A 104 -4.74 16.62 -3.88
CA PRO A 104 -3.89 17.64 -3.26
C PRO A 104 -3.22 17.18 -1.97
N GLN A 105 -3.92 16.34 -1.19
CA GLN A 105 -3.38 15.82 0.06
C GLN A 105 -2.31 14.75 -0.19
N ALA A 106 -2.54 13.86 -1.14
CA ALA A 106 -1.57 12.85 -1.56
C ALA A 106 -0.30 13.52 -2.14
N GLU A 107 -0.46 14.54 -2.98
CA GLU A 107 0.68 15.33 -3.50
C GLU A 107 1.48 15.99 -2.36
N LYS A 108 0.79 16.54 -1.36
CA LYS A 108 1.43 17.12 -0.18
C LYS A 108 2.22 16.08 0.61
N ASP A 109 1.65 14.89 0.80
CA ASP A 109 2.31 13.79 1.50
C ASP A 109 3.54 13.32 0.72
N LEU A 110 3.44 13.14 -0.60
CA LEU A 110 4.57 12.76 -1.45
C LEU A 110 5.70 13.78 -1.43
N ARG A 111 5.39 15.08 -1.53
CA ARG A 111 6.41 16.15 -1.41
C ARG A 111 7.11 16.16 -0.06
N ARG A 112 6.37 15.87 1.03
CA ARG A 112 6.96 15.73 2.37
C ARG A 112 7.94 14.58 2.46
N LEU A 113 7.75 13.53 1.67
CA LEU A 113 8.65 12.38 1.54
C LEU A 113 9.79 12.64 0.55
N GLY A 114 9.92 13.85 0.03
CA GLY A 114 10.96 14.18 -0.94
C GLY A 114 10.66 13.69 -2.37
N ILE A 115 9.45 13.21 -2.63
CA ILE A 115 9.04 12.71 -3.94
C ILE A 115 8.45 13.86 -4.75
N GLU A 116 9.12 14.21 -5.83
CA GLU A 116 8.63 15.23 -6.77
C GLU A 116 7.43 14.72 -7.57
N VAL A 117 6.38 15.50 -7.57
CA VAL A 117 5.12 15.23 -8.28
C VAL A 117 4.60 16.46 -9.01
#